data_d8aeb556d303e6851fe44bceee513b5b
#
_entry.id   d8aeb556d303e6851fe44bceee513b5b
#
_cell.length_a   1.000
_cell.length_b   1.000
_cell.length_c   1.000
_cell.angle_alpha   90.00
_cell.angle_beta   90.00
_cell.angle_gamma   90.00
#
_symmetry.space_group_name_H-M   'P 1'
#
loop_
_entity.id
_entity.type
_entity.pdbx_description
1 polymer ?
#
loop_
_entity_poly.entity_id
_entity_poly.type
_entity_poly.pdbx_seq_one_letter_code
_entity_poly.pdbx_strand_id
1 'polypeptide(L)' 'MKANEIIKDYLTNNGIKQKFVAERAGIPPELFRRSLDGSRKIPADEFVAICTVLDLDIKDFKGNQKTA' A
#
# COMPACT_ATOMS: atom_id res chain seq x y z
N MET A 1 -1.02 6.51 11.40
CA MET A 1 -1.40 5.31 10.63
C MET A 1 -0.17 4.69 9.99
N LYS A 2 -0.17 3.38 9.93
CA LYS A 2 0.91 2.68 9.27
C LYS A 2 0.71 2.67 7.76
N ALA A 3 1.80 2.48 7.03
CA ALA A 3 1.74 2.51 5.57
C ALA A 3 0.71 1.53 5.00
N ASN A 4 0.64 0.31 5.58
CA ASN A 4 -0.31 -0.67 5.08
C ASN A 4 -1.76 -0.20 5.26
N GLU A 5 -2.04 0.52 6.35
CA GLU A 5 -3.38 1.04 6.59
C GLU A 5 -3.72 2.14 5.61
N ILE A 6 -2.76 3.00 5.32
CA ILE A 6 -2.99 4.08 4.35
C ILE A 6 -3.29 3.51 2.97
N ILE A 7 -2.53 2.51 2.56
CA ILE A 7 -2.75 1.87 1.27
C ILE A 7 -4.12 1.20 1.23
N LYS A 8 -4.45 0.46 2.29
CA LYS A 8 -5.73 -0.23 2.35
C LYS A 8 -6.89 0.76 2.27
N ASP A 9 -6.80 1.85 3.02
CA ASP A 9 -7.84 2.87 2.99
C ASP A 9 -7.96 3.51 1.61
N TYR A 10 -6.83 3.75 0.97
CA TYR A 10 -6.83 4.34 -0.37
C TYR A 10 -7.57 3.44 -1.36
N LEU A 11 -7.30 2.13 -1.31
CA LEU A 11 -7.95 1.19 -2.20
C LEU A 11 -9.45 1.15 -1.92
N THR A 12 -9.83 1.09 -0.65
CA THR A 12 -11.23 1.03 -0.26
C THR A 12 -11.97 2.29 -0.69
N ASN A 13 -11.37 3.43 -0.41
CA ASN A 13 -12.04 4.72 -0.70
C ASN A 13 -12.17 4.98 -2.19
N ASN A 14 -11.32 4.37 -3.00
CA ASN A 14 -11.35 4.59 -4.44
C ASN A 14 -11.89 3.40 -5.22
N GLY A 15 -12.37 2.39 -4.52
CA GLY A 15 -12.97 1.23 -5.18
C GLY A 15 -11.99 0.42 -6.00
N ILE A 16 -10.73 0.36 -5.59
CA ILE A 16 -9.69 -0.35 -6.31
C ILE A 16 -9.52 -1.74 -5.71
N LYS A 17 -9.50 -2.75 -6.55
CA LYS A 17 -9.36 -4.12 -6.07
C LYS A 17 -7.92 -4.45 -5.76
N GLN A 18 -7.72 -5.17 -4.65
CA GLN A 18 -6.38 -5.56 -4.22
C GLN A 18 -5.68 -6.40 -5.28
N LYS A 19 -6.41 -7.32 -5.90
CA LYS A 19 -5.81 -8.20 -6.90
C LYS A 19 -5.25 -7.39 -8.08
N PHE A 20 -5.96 -6.36 -8.48
CA PHE A 20 -5.52 -5.51 -9.57
C PHE A 20 -4.17 -4.88 -9.26
N VAL A 21 -4.07 -4.32 -8.05
CA VAL A 21 -2.83 -3.65 -7.64
C VAL A 21 -1.69 -4.64 -7.50
N ALA A 22 -1.97 -5.80 -6.90
CA ALA A 22 -0.96 -6.82 -6.71
C ALA A 22 -0.37 -7.26 -8.05
N GLU A 23 -1.23 -7.50 -9.01
CA GLU A 23 -0.76 -7.94 -10.32
C GLU A 23 0.08 -6.87 -11.00
N ARG A 24 -0.35 -5.62 -10.91
CA ARG A 24 0.39 -4.53 -11.52
C ARG A 24 1.72 -4.28 -10.84
N ALA A 25 1.77 -4.49 -9.54
CA ALA A 25 3.00 -4.28 -8.78
C ALA A 25 3.92 -5.49 -8.80
N GLY A 26 3.47 -6.60 -9.37
CA GLY A 26 4.29 -7.80 -9.42
C GLY A 26 4.38 -8.52 -8.09
N ILE A 27 3.36 -8.36 -7.24
CA ILE A 27 3.32 -9.01 -5.92
C ILE A 27 2.28 -10.11 -5.97
N PRO A 28 2.60 -11.31 -5.46
CA PRO A 28 1.58 -12.35 -5.37
C PRO A 28 0.38 -11.83 -4.57
N PRO A 29 -0.84 -11.98 -5.07
CA PRO A 29 -2.01 -11.40 -4.40
C PRO A 29 -2.15 -11.81 -2.94
N GLU A 30 -1.80 -13.04 -2.61
CA GLU A 30 -1.90 -13.52 -1.24
C GLU A 30 -0.95 -12.76 -0.32
N LEU A 31 0.26 -12.49 -0.80
CA LEU A 31 1.23 -11.75 0.00
C LEU A 31 0.81 -10.28 0.15
N PHE A 32 0.26 -9.72 -0.91
CA PHE A 32 -0.23 -8.34 -0.84
C PHE A 32 -1.36 -8.22 0.18
N ARG A 33 -2.28 -9.17 0.17
CA ARG A 33 -3.38 -9.18 1.13
C ARG A 33 -2.85 -9.23 2.56
N ARG A 34 -1.86 -10.07 2.81
CA ARG A 34 -1.27 -10.18 4.15
C ARG A 34 -0.56 -8.90 4.56
N SER A 35 0.06 -8.24 3.61
CA SER A 35 0.72 -6.96 3.91
C SER A 35 -0.32 -5.91 4.31
N LEU A 36 -1.44 -5.89 3.62
CA LEU A 36 -2.50 -4.93 3.94
C LEU A 36 -3.14 -5.23 5.28
N ASP A 37 -3.22 -6.50 5.65
CA ASP A 37 -3.77 -6.89 6.94
C ASP A 37 -2.83 -6.61 8.10
N GLY A 38 -1.58 -6.33 7.80
CA GLY A 38 -0.60 -6.09 8.84
C GLY A 38 0.13 -7.33 9.32
N SER A 39 -0.19 -8.50 8.76
CA SER A 39 0.48 -9.73 9.16
C SER A 39 1.80 -9.95 8.45
N ARG A 40 2.13 -9.10 7.50
CA ARG A 40 3.39 -9.18 6.79
C ARG A 40 3.88 -7.76 6.53
N LYS A 41 5.17 -7.53 6.75
CA LYS A 41 5.74 -6.23 6.47
C LYS A 41 5.89 -6.05 4.96
N ILE A 42 5.75 -4.83 4.49
CA ILE A 42 5.92 -4.51 3.09
C ILE A 42 7.39 -4.23 2.82
N PRO A 43 8.04 -5.04 1.99
CA PRO A 43 9.44 -4.74 1.61
C PRO A 43 9.50 -3.41 0.87
N ALA A 44 10.65 -2.75 0.96
CA ALA A 44 10.79 -1.42 0.37
C ALA A 44 10.53 -1.42 -1.13
N ASP A 45 11.03 -2.43 -1.85
CA ASP A 45 10.83 -2.48 -3.29
C ASP A 45 9.36 -2.68 -3.64
N GLU A 46 8.62 -3.45 -2.84
CA GLU A 46 7.20 -3.63 -3.07
C GLU A 46 6.45 -2.33 -2.77
N PHE A 47 6.87 -1.62 -1.73
CA PHE A 47 6.26 -0.35 -1.40
C PHE A 47 6.38 0.64 -2.55
N VAL A 48 7.58 0.72 -3.13
CA VAL A 48 7.80 1.61 -4.27
C VAL A 48 6.91 1.21 -5.45
N ALA A 49 6.81 -0.10 -5.72
CA ALA A 49 5.98 -0.58 -6.82
C ALA A 49 4.52 -0.24 -6.60
N ILE A 50 4.03 -0.40 -5.36
CA ILE A 50 2.64 -0.08 -5.03
C ILE A 50 2.38 1.41 -5.24
N CYS A 51 3.28 2.24 -4.76
CA CYS A 51 3.12 3.69 -4.93
C CYS A 51 3.12 4.09 -6.40
N THR A 52 3.93 3.43 -7.20
CA THR A 52 3.99 3.70 -8.63
C THR A 52 2.66 3.34 -9.29
N VAL A 53 2.11 2.17 -8.95
CA VAL A 53 0.85 1.72 -9.53
C VAL A 53 -0.29 2.66 -9.17
N LEU A 54 -0.31 3.14 -7.93
CA LEU A 54 -1.39 3.98 -7.42
C LEU A 54 -1.12 5.46 -7.60
N ASP A 55 0.05 5.82 -8.10
CA ASP A 55 0.45 7.21 -8.26
C ASP A 55 0.42 7.95 -6.93
N LEU A 56 0.87 7.26 -5.88
CA LEU A 56 0.97 7.87 -4.57
C LEU A 56 2.38 8.40 -4.35
N ASP A 57 2.45 9.50 -3.64
CA ASP A 57 3.72 10.10 -3.26
C ASP A 57 4.01 9.75 -1.82
N ILE A 58 5.27 9.79 -1.46
CA ILE A 58 5.66 9.53 -0.08
C ILE A 58 5.01 10.53 0.85
N LYS A 59 4.71 11.72 0.36
CA LYS A 59 3.99 12.73 1.14
C LYS A 59 2.62 12.25 1.60
N ASP A 60 2.01 11.37 0.82
CA ASP A 60 0.69 10.87 1.17
C ASP A 60 0.73 10.02 2.43
N PHE A 61 1.91 9.58 2.83
CA PHE A 61 2.09 8.74 4.01
C PHE A 61 2.56 9.51 5.22
N LYS A 62 2.76 10.81 5.09
CA LYS A 62 3.29 11.63 6.17
C LYS A 62 2.23 12.39 6.92
N GLY A 63 1.01 12.34 6.45
CA GLY A 63 -0.04 13.18 6.99
C GLY A 63 -0.33 12.96 8.45
N ASN A 64 -0.13 11.75 8.95
CA ASN A 64 -0.46 11.41 10.32
C ASN A 64 0.72 11.40 11.24
N GLN A 65 1.89 11.72 10.74
CA GLN A 65 3.07 11.68 11.57
C GLN A 65 3.30 13.03 12.18
N LYS A 66 3.52 13.00 13.45
CA LYS A 66 3.93 14.19 14.14
C LYS A 66 5.40 14.30 13.99
N THR A 67 5.82 15.04 13.06
CA THR A 67 7.24 15.28 12.98
C THR A 67 7.59 16.20 14.09
N ALA A 68 8.48 15.76 14.82
CA ALA A 68 8.94 16.57 15.92
C ALA A 68 9.52 17.87 15.43
#